data_d8b1be97d428f510c48f6cda6bf2ceb8
#
_entry.id   d8b1be97d428f510c48f6cda6bf2ceb8
#
_cell.length_a   1.000
_cell.length_b   1.000
_cell.length_c   1.000
_cell.angle_alpha   90.00
_cell.angle_beta   90.00
_cell.angle_gamma   90.00
#
_symmetry.space_group_name_H-M   'P 1'
#
loop_
_entity.id
_entity.type
_entity.pdbx_description
1 polymer ?
#
loop_
_entity_poly.entity_id
_entity_poly.type
_entity_poly.pdbx_seq_one_letter_code
_entity_poly.pdbx_strand_id
1 'polypeptide(L)'
;MTMTRRTVLTTAASLAAASWSGLAASAGKSKSIVIFFSRTGTIKGLAQTVVKLTGADVLELQLVKPYAANYSDMTYIAREERREGTRREISTKIPDLTPYDTIFLGTPYWWGGVSIPMRTFLMDHPLDDKTVVPFVVSGSSSPEGAWEDIRKYCPKAKILEGFHRTQSEASGCEADLKAWLQRLKLT
;
A
#
# COMPACT_ATOMS: atom_id res chain seq x y z
N MET A 1 16.32 -88.58 27.17
CA MET A 1 16.23 -88.18 25.75
C MET A 1 15.17 -87.05 25.67
N THR A 2 15.56 -85.84 25.74
CA THR A 2 14.61 -84.67 25.72
C THR A 2 15.15 -83.65 24.78
N MET A 3 14.42 -83.47 23.66
CA MET A 3 14.70 -82.48 22.64
C MET A 3 14.17 -81.10 23.06
N THR A 4 15.01 -80.10 23.19
CA THR A 4 14.65 -78.77 23.51
C THR A 4 14.35 -78.00 22.22
N ARG A 5 13.11 -77.55 22.04
CA ARG A 5 12.74 -76.60 20.92
C ARG A 5 13.08 -75.19 21.28
N ARG A 6 13.96 -74.56 20.47
CA ARG A 6 14.26 -73.15 20.55
C ARG A 6 13.14 -72.38 19.82
N THR A 7 12.46 -71.52 20.54
CA THR A 7 11.49 -70.55 19.99
C THR A 7 12.23 -69.33 19.54
N VAL A 8 12.19 -68.98 18.26
CA VAL A 8 12.71 -67.74 17.70
C VAL A 8 11.62 -66.69 17.78
N LEU A 9 11.85 -65.66 18.59
CA LEU A 9 10.99 -64.48 18.65
C LEU A 9 11.43 -63.52 17.55
N THR A 10 10.61 -63.35 16.51
CA THR A 10 10.74 -62.31 15.52
C THR A 10 10.01 -61.05 16.02
N THR A 11 10.79 -60.04 16.40
CA THR A 11 10.30 -58.69 16.69
C THR A 11 9.99 -57.96 15.38
N ALA A 12 8.72 -57.74 15.10
CA ALA A 12 8.29 -56.88 14.00
C ALA A 12 8.41 -55.42 14.48
N ALA A 13 9.33 -54.66 13.89
CA ALA A 13 9.44 -53.22 14.07
C ALA A 13 8.40 -52.51 13.18
N SER A 14 7.36 -52.01 13.81
CA SER A 14 6.35 -51.17 13.13
C SER A 14 6.93 -49.79 12.89
N LEU A 15 7.24 -49.45 11.64
CA LEU A 15 7.52 -48.07 11.21
C LEU A 15 6.19 -47.30 11.17
N ALA A 16 5.97 -46.45 12.15
CA ALA A 16 4.91 -45.45 12.11
C ALA A 16 5.32 -44.34 11.11
N ALA A 17 4.78 -44.38 9.89
CA ALA A 17 4.85 -43.28 8.97
C ALA A 17 3.99 -42.12 9.48
N ALA A 18 4.63 -41.09 10.06
CA ALA A 18 3.96 -39.86 10.38
C ALA A 18 3.58 -39.16 9.09
N SER A 19 2.32 -39.28 8.69
CA SER A 19 1.73 -38.50 7.60
C SER A 19 1.66 -37.03 8.05
N TRP A 20 2.65 -36.25 7.65
CA TRP A 20 2.57 -34.80 7.77
C TRP A 20 1.60 -34.29 6.72
N SER A 21 0.32 -34.24 7.09
CA SER A 21 -0.69 -33.51 6.33
C SER A 21 -0.33 -32.03 6.44
N GLY A 22 0.47 -31.56 5.49
CA GLY A 22 0.69 -30.13 5.29
C GLY A 22 -0.67 -29.49 5.04
N LEU A 23 -1.19 -28.74 6.01
CA LEU A 23 -2.18 -27.73 5.72
C LEU A 23 -1.53 -26.79 4.70
N ALA A 24 -1.81 -27.01 3.42
CA ALA A 24 -1.67 -25.97 2.43
C ALA A 24 -2.66 -24.89 2.87
N ALA A 25 -2.15 -23.88 3.58
CA ALA A 25 -2.88 -22.64 3.77
C ALA A 25 -3.25 -22.19 2.35
N SER A 26 -4.53 -22.24 2.02
CA SER A 26 -5.08 -21.57 0.86
C SER A 26 -4.58 -20.13 0.97
N ALA A 27 -3.60 -19.76 0.18
CA ALA A 27 -3.17 -18.39 0.04
C ALA A 27 -4.37 -17.65 -0.56
N GLY A 28 -5.24 -17.14 0.30
CA GLY A 28 -6.33 -16.26 -0.06
C GLY A 28 -5.69 -15.15 -0.89
N LYS A 29 -6.30 -14.83 -2.04
CA LYS A 29 -5.79 -13.77 -2.92
C LYS A 29 -5.56 -12.54 -2.05
N SER A 30 -4.32 -12.09 -1.95
CA SER A 30 -3.93 -10.92 -1.15
C SER A 30 -4.85 -9.75 -1.49
N LYS A 31 -5.55 -9.24 -0.49
CA LYS A 31 -6.50 -8.14 -0.71
C LYS A 31 -5.75 -6.82 -0.77
N SER A 32 -6.06 -6.00 -1.76
CA SER A 32 -5.42 -4.71 -1.95
C SER A 32 -6.43 -3.57 -2.01
N ILE A 33 -6.00 -2.38 -1.60
CA ILE A 33 -6.78 -1.14 -1.65
C ILE A 33 -5.93 0.02 -2.15
N VAL A 34 -6.51 0.89 -2.96
CA VAL A 34 -5.96 2.18 -3.36
C VAL A 34 -6.54 3.26 -2.48
N ILE A 35 -5.71 3.90 -1.68
CA ILE A 35 -6.08 5.05 -0.85
C ILE A 35 -5.39 6.29 -1.42
N PHE A 36 -6.15 7.31 -1.77
CA PHE A 36 -5.57 8.47 -2.43
C PHE A 36 -6.26 9.79 -2.06
N PHE A 37 -5.53 10.88 -2.21
CA PHE A 37 -6.07 12.23 -2.22
C PHE A 37 -5.83 12.87 -3.59
N SER A 38 -6.85 13.54 -4.14
CA SER A 38 -6.74 14.23 -5.42
C SER A 38 -7.46 15.56 -5.39
N ARG A 39 -6.75 16.68 -5.66
CA ARG A 39 -7.39 17.99 -5.75
C ARG A 39 -7.90 18.30 -7.17
N THR A 40 -7.11 17.97 -8.17
CA THR A 40 -7.36 18.35 -9.57
C THR A 40 -7.83 17.18 -10.45
N GLY A 41 -7.96 15.99 -9.88
CA GLY A 41 -8.35 14.79 -10.61
C GLY A 41 -7.17 13.98 -11.15
N THR A 42 -5.94 14.51 -11.20
CA THR A 42 -4.79 13.79 -11.77
C THR A 42 -4.47 12.51 -11.01
N ILE A 43 -4.32 12.58 -9.68
CA ILE A 43 -4.11 11.38 -8.85
C ILE A 43 -5.29 10.42 -8.96
N LYS A 44 -6.53 10.94 -9.04
CA LYS A 44 -7.74 10.12 -9.23
C LYS A 44 -7.67 9.30 -10.52
N GLY A 45 -7.23 9.90 -11.63
CA GLY A 45 -7.04 9.18 -12.88
C GLY A 45 -6.04 8.04 -12.78
N LEU A 46 -4.88 8.28 -12.13
CA LEU A 46 -3.89 7.23 -11.87
C LEU A 46 -4.44 6.13 -10.95
N ALA A 47 -5.15 6.52 -9.88
CA ALA A 47 -5.77 5.58 -8.96
C ALA A 47 -6.77 4.65 -9.67
N GLN A 48 -7.62 5.20 -10.56
CA GLN A 48 -8.54 4.42 -11.37
C GLN A 48 -7.81 3.42 -12.30
N THR A 49 -6.68 3.83 -12.86
CA THR A 49 -5.85 2.93 -13.68
C THR A 49 -5.23 1.81 -12.84
N VAL A 50 -4.72 2.11 -11.64
CA VAL A 50 -4.23 1.08 -10.70
C VAL A 50 -5.35 0.09 -10.36
N VAL A 51 -6.55 0.58 -10.01
CA VAL A 51 -7.73 -0.26 -9.72
C VAL A 51 -8.06 -1.17 -10.90
N LYS A 52 -8.12 -0.62 -12.11
CA LYS A 52 -8.40 -1.38 -13.35
C LYS A 52 -7.38 -2.50 -13.58
N LEU A 53 -6.11 -2.25 -13.30
CA LEU A 53 -5.01 -3.19 -13.54
C LEU A 53 -4.85 -4.25 -12.44
N THR A 54 -5.22 -3.93 -11.19
CA THR A 54 -4.97 -4.79 -10.02
C THR A 54 -6.22 -5.44 -9.45
N GLY A 55 -7.40 -4.87 -9.72
CA GLY A 55 -8.65 -5.26 -9.06
C GLY A 55 -8.73 -4.82 -7.59
N ALA A 56 -7.90 -3.88 -7.17
CA ALA A 56 -7.90 -3.34 -5.81
C ALA A 56 -9.19 -2.59 -5.47
N ASP A 57 -9.60 -2.63 -4.21
CA ASP A 57 -10.63 -1.71 -3.69
C ASP A 57 -10.12 -0.27 -3.78
N VAL A 58 -11.00 0.73 -3.65
CA VAL A 58 -10.62 2.14 -3.78
C VAL A 58 -11.23 3.02 -2.71
N LEU A 59 -10.45 3.96 -2.19
CA LEU A 59 -10.87 4.95 -1.20
C LEU A 59 -10.27 6.32 -1.53
N GLU A 60 -11.11 7.29 -1.83
CA GLU A 60 -10.70 8.69 -2.00
C GLU A 60 -10.81 9.44 -0.66
N LEU A 61 -9.72 10.05 -0.21
CA LEU A 61 -9.72 10.89 0.97
C LEU A 61 -10.42 12.22 0.66
N GLN A 62 -11.49 12.53 1.37
CA GLN A 62 -12.20 13.80 1.30
C GLN A 62 -11.98 14.57 2.60
N LEU A 63 -11.97 15.90 2.52
CA LEU A 63 -11.80 16.79 3.67
C LEU A 63 -13.13 17.33 4.14
N VAL A 64 -13.30 17.48 5.46
CA VAL A 64 -14.43 18.21 6.05
C VAL A 64 -14.45 19.64 5.52
N LYS A 65 -13.30 20.29 5.44
CA LYS A 65 -13.12 21.64 4.87
C LYS A 65 -12.19 21.56 3.66
N PRO A 66 -12.72 21.54 2.44
CA PRO A 66 -11.90 21.51 1.23
C PRO A 66 -10.95 22.71 1.13
N TYR A 67 -9.87 22.55 0.36
CA TYR A 67 -9.01 23.67 0.01
C TYR A 67 -9.72 24.68 -0.90
N ALA A 68 -9.26 25.92 -0.87
CA ALA A 68 -9.71 26.95 -1.79
C ALA A 68 -9.59 26.49 -3.25
N ALA A 69 -10.58 26.87 -4.08
CA ALA A 69 -10.55 26.59 -5.51
C ALA A 69 -9.38 27.30 -6.20
N ASN A 70 -9.07 28.53 -5.78
CA ASN A 70 -7.94 29.30 -6.28
C ASN A 70 -6.62 28.58 -5.97
N TYR A 71 -5.76 28.48 -6.98
CA TYR A 71 -4.49 27.74 -6.85
C TYR A 71 -3.51 28.45 -5.88
N SER A 72 -3.40 29.79 -6.00
CA SER A 72 -2.45 30.56 -5.16
C SER A 72 -2.83 30.47 -3.68
N ASP A 73 -4.11 30.64 -3.36
CA ASP A 73 -4.60 30.57 -1.98
C ASP A 73 -4.38 29.17 -1.39
N MET A 74 -4.73 28.13 -2.17
CA MET A 74 -4.50 26.74 -1.76
C MET A 74 -3.02 26.49 -1.52
N THR A 75 -2.17 26.93 -2.44
CA THR A 75 -0.73 26.69 -2.37
C THR A 75 -0.11 27.38 -1.14
N TYR A 76 -0.52 28.61 -0.86
CA TYR A 76 -0.09 29.34 0.34
C TYR A 76 -0.52 28.62 1.62
N ILE A 77 -1.81 28.26 1.73
CA ILE A 77 -2.35 27.55 2.88
C ILE A 77 -1.61 26.23 3.09
N ALA A 78 -1.44 25.44 2.04
CA ALA A 78 -0.77 24.13 2.15
C ALA A 78 0.71 24.26 2.58
N ARG A 79 1.39 25.35 2.19
CA ARG A 79 2.75 25.65 2.65
C ARG A 79 2.80 25.90 4.15
N GLU A 80 1.93 26.79 4.62
CA GLU A 80 1.88 27.12 6.05
C GLU A 80 1.50 25.89 6.90
N GLU A 81 0.51 25.11 6.46
CA GLU A 81 0.13 23.87 7.12
C GLU A 81 1.29 22.84 7.16
N ARG A 82 2.08 22.79 6.08
CA ARG A 82 3.27 21.93 6.04
C ARG A 82 4.30 22.38 7.09
N ARG A 83 4.59 23.68 7.12
CA ARG A 83 5.55 24.30 8.05
C ARG A 83 5.15 24.14 9.51
N GLU A 84 3.87 24.33 9.81
CA GLU A 84 3.32 24.27 11.16
C GLU A 84 3.00 22.85 11.64
N GLY A 85 3.07 21.88 10.77
CA GLY A 85 2.66 20.51 11.10
C GLY A 85 1.14 20.33 11.20
N THR A 86 0.35 21.29 10.74
CA THR A 86 -1.11 21.26 10.81
C THR A 86 -1.70 20.01 10.18
N ARG A 87 -2.75 19.48 10.77
CA ARG A 87 -3.54 18.34 10.27
C ARG A 87 -4.86 18.86 9.72
N ARG A 88 -5.39 18.18 8.70
CA ARG A 88 -6.71 18.44 8.17
C ARG A 88 -7.66 17.30 8.47
N GLU A 89 -8.83 17.63 8.96
CA GLU A 89 -9.87 16.66 9.25
C GLU A 89 -10.37 16.01 7.96
N ILE A 90 -10.35 14.67 7.94
CA ILE A 90 -10.82 13.84 6.83
C ILE A 90 -12.27 13.46 7.11
N SER A 91 -13.16 13.73 6.15
CA SER A 91 -14.58 13.37 6.22
C SER A 91 -14.85 11.93 5.75
N THR A 92 -13.93 11.37 4.96
CA THR A 92 -14.04 9.98 4.49
C THR A 92 -13.97 9.02 5.66
N LYS A 93 -14.97 8.15 5.78
CA LYS A 93 -14.91 7.05 6.74
C LYS A 93 -13.90 6.01 6.27
N ILE A 94 -12.82 5.85 7.01
CA ILE A 94 -11.80 4.85 6.72
C ILE A 94 -12.33 3.47 7.14
N PRO A 95 -12.34 2.47 6.23
CA PRO A 95 -12.76 1.10 6.58
C PRO A 95 -11.70 0.42 7.47
N ASP A 96 -12.05 -0.74 8.01
CA ASP A 96 -11.04 -1.61 8.61
C ASP A 96 -9.99 -2.01 7.56
N LEU A 97 -8.73 -1.66 7.81
CA LEU A 97 -7.61 -1.96 6.92
C LEU A 97 -6.96 -3.32 7.20
N THR A 98 -7.37 -4.00 8.26
CA THR A 98 -6.81 -5.31 8.65
C THR A 98 -6.85 -6.34 7.51
N PRO A 99 -7.91 -6.45 6.70
CA PRO A 99 -7.99 -7.44 5.63
C PRO A 99 -7.08 -7.17 4.41
N TYR A 100 -6.45 -5.99 4.35
CA TYR A 100 -5.63 -5.60 3.20
C TYR A 100 -4.14 -5.83 3.48
N ASP A 101 -3.48 -6.61 2.63
CA ASP A 101 -2.04 -6.85 2.71
C ASP A 101 -1.25 -5.80 1.93
N THR A 102 -1.84 -5.27 0.86
CA THR A 102 -1.22 -4.28 -0.03
C THR A 102 -2.05 -3.00 -0.08
N ILE A 103 -1.40 -1.87 0.21
CA ILE A 103 -2.02 -0.55 0.19
C ILE A 103 -1.27 0.34 -0.80
N PHE A 104 -1.96 0.70 -1.89
CA PHE A 104 -1.48 1.71 -2.82
C PHE A 104 -1.78 3.10 -2.26
N LEU A 105 -0.78 3.99 -2.19
CA LEU A 105 -0.93 5.35 -1.68
C LEU A 105 -0.74 6.37 -2.80
N GLY A 106 -1.83 7.04 -3.19
CA GLY A 106 -1.83 8.08 -4.23
C GLY A 106 -1.87 9.49 -3.65
N THR A 107 -0.89 10.33 -3.94
CA THR A 107 -0.83 11.70 -3.39
C THR A 107 -0.17 12.69 -4.33
N PRO A 108 -0.64 13.95 -4.39
CA PRO A 108 0.15 15.01 -4.98
C PRO A 108 1.34 15.35 -4.06
N TYR A 109 2.45 15.77 -4.68
CA TYR A 109 3.63 16.28 -3.98
C TYR A 109 3.44 17.74 -3.62
N TRP A 110 3.40 18.07 -2.33
CA TRP A 110 3.19 19.42 -1.85
C TRP A 110 4.29 19.84 -0.88
N TRP A 111 4.98 20.93 -1.24
CA TRP A 111 5.94 21.59 -0.36
C TRP A 111 6.94 20.65 0.32
N GLY A 112 7.55 19.80 -0.47
CA GLY A 112 8.60 18.90 0.01
C GLY A 112 8.09 17.57 0.60
N GLY A 113 6.87 17.13 0.28
CA GLY A 113 6.39 15.83 0.77
C GLY A 113 5.01 15.44 0.27
N VAL A 114 4.38 14.47 0.94
CA VAL A 114 3.00 14.08 0.65
C VAL A 114 2.04 15.22 1.00
N SER A 115 0.88 15.27 0.33
CA SER A 115 -0.16 16.26 0.64
C SER A 115 -0.60 16.19 2.11
N ILE A 116 -1.08 17.31 2.65
CA ILE A 116 -1.51 17.36 4.05
C ILE A 116 -2.61 16.34 4.39
N PRO A 117 -3.63 16.11 3.53
CA PRO A 117 -4.61 15.05 3.77
C PRO A 117 -3.99 13.66 3.85
N MET A 118 -3.06 13.33 2.95
CA MET A 118 -2.35 12.06 3.00
C MET A 118 -1.48 11.94 4.26
N ARG A 119 -0.78 13.02 4.64
CA ARG A 119 -0.02 13.07 5.90
C ARG A 119 -0.92 12.81 7.12
N THR A 120 -2.09 13.46 7.18
CA THR A 120 -3.05 13.24 8.27
C THR A 120 -3.50 11.78 8.32
N PHE A 121 -3.86 11.20 7.17
CA PHE A 121 -4.24 9.80 7.09
C PHE A 121 -3.15 8.87 7.63
N LEU A 122 -1.91 9.04 7.20
CA LEU A 122 -0.79 8.20 7.63
C LEU A 122 -0.45 8.34 9.12
N MET A 123 -0.69 9.53 9.70
CA MET A 123 -0.51 9.75 11.15
C MET A 123 -1.60 9.08 11.98
N ASP A 124 -2.82 8.95 11.45
CA ASP A 124 -3.97 8.39 12.16
C ASP A 124 -4.11 6.87 11.96
N HIS A 125 -3.58 6.36 10.86
CA HIS A 125 -3.71 4.97 10.45
C HIS A 125 -2.32 4.38 10.15
N PRO A 126 -1.59 3.90 11.16
CA PRO A 126 -0.34 3.17 10.95
C PRO A 126 -0.58 1.98 10.03
N LEU A 127 0.28 1.82 9.05
CA LEU A 127 0.22 0.73 8.07
C LEU A 127 1.25 -0.36 8.43
N ASP A 128 1.35 -0.67 9.72
CA ASP A 128 2.28 -1.67 10.23
C ASP A 128 2.00 -3.03 9.57
N ASP A 129 3.07 -3.71 9.21
CA ASP A 129 3.06 -5.03 8.56
C ASP A 129 2.38 -5.08 7.18
N LYS A 130 2.02 -3.92 6.60
CA LYS A 130 1.46 -3.83 5.25
C LYS A 130 2.54 -3.62 4.19
N THR A 131 2.24 -4.06 2.96
CA THR A 131 3.01 -3.67 1.78
C THR A 131 2.44 -2.34 1.27
N VAL A 132 3.26 -1.29 1.29
CA VAL A 132 2.89 0.06 0.82
C VAL A 132 3.49 0.31 -0.55
N VAL A 133 2.66 0.73 -1.50
CA VAL A 133 3.02 0.93 -2.91
C VAL A 133 2.64 2.36 -3.30
N PRO A 134 3.57 3.33 -3.16
CA PRO A 134 3.24 4.73 -3.35
C PRO A 134 3.28 5.16 -4.82
N PHE A 135 2.37 6.08 -5.20
CA PHE A 135 2.43 6.81 -6.47
C PHE A 135 2.16 8.30 -6.25
N VAL A 136 2.99 9.13 -6.86
CA VAL A 136 3.06 10.57 -6.58
C VAL A 136 3.07 11.36 -7.89
N VAL A 137 2.35 12.48 -7.90
CA VAL A 137 2.43 13.46 -8.97
C VAL A 137 2.94 14.79 -8.39
N SER A 138 4.00 15.31 -8.99
CA SER A 138 4.55 16.64 -8.68
C SER A 138 4.29 17.64 -9.80
N GLY A 139 4.49 18.94 -9.53
CA GLY A 139 4.56 19.96 -10.60
C GLY A 139 5.75 19.71 -11.50
N SER A 140 6.96 19.77 -10.92
CA SER A 140 8.25 19.57 -11.60
C SER A 140 9.35 19.04 -10.66
N SER A 141 9.02 18.82 -9.38
CA SER A 141 10.00 18.43 -8.37
C SER A 141 10.22 16.92 -8.33
N SER A 142 11.42 16.51 -7.87
CA SER A 142 11.70 15.15 -7.46
C SER A 142 10.75 14.70 -6.31
N PRO A 143 10.35 13.44 -6.26
CA PRO A 143 9.42 12.93 -5.24
C PRO A 143 10.07 12.58 -3.89
N GLU A 144 11.37 12.82 -3.70
CA GLU A 144 12.15 12.31 -2.56
C GLU A 144 11.53 12.62 -1.20
N GLY A 145 11.08 13.84 -0.98
CA GLY A 145 10.44 14.21 0.27
C GLY A 145 9.10 13.46 0.54
N ALA A 146 8.41 13.02 -0.52
CA ALA A 146 7.23 12.17 -0.34
C ALA A 146 7.62 10.75 0.08
N TRP A 147 8.72 10.23 -0.47
CA TRP A 147 9.27 8.93 -0.04
C TRP A 147 9.77 8.97 1.39
N GLU A 148 10.40 10.08 1.80
CA GLU A 148 10.84 10.31 3.19
C GLU A 148 9.65 10.37 4.16
N ASP A 149 8.60 11.11 3.81
CA ASP A 149 7.38 11.17 4.61
C ASP A 149 6.74 9.79 4.78
N ILE A 150 6.59 9.02 3.70
CA ILE A 150 5.99 7.69 3.76
C ILE A 150 6.83 6.77 4.65
N ARG A 151 8.15 6.76 4.51
CA ARG A 151 9.04 6.00 5.41
C ARG A 151 8.90 6.43 6.88
N LYS A 152 8.80 7.74 7.12
CA LYS A 152 8.64 8.30 8.46
C LYS A 152 7.34 7.90 9.13
N TYR A 153 6.23 7.93 8.39
CA TYR A 153 4.90 7.67 8.95
C TYR A 153 4.49 6.18 8.89
N CYS A 154 5.21 5.37 8.11
CA CYS A 154 4.98 3.93 8.00
C CYS A 154 6.26 3.13 8.31
N PRO A 155 6.87 3.29 9.51
CA PRO A 155 8.21 2.75 9.79
C PRO A 155 8.28 1.23 9.83
N LYS A 156 7.16 0.54 10.00
CA LYS A 156 7.07 -0.93 10.03
C LYS A 156 6.42 -1.52 8.77
N ALA A 157 6.09 -0.69 7.79
CA ALA A 157 5.56 -1.16 6.52
C ALA A 157 6.68 -1.61 5.58
N LYS A 158 6.38 -2.57 4.72
CA LYS A 158 7.22 -2.90 3.57
C LYS A 158 6.92 -1.94 2.43
N ILE A 159 7.74 -0.92 2.25
CA ILE A 159 7.55 0.08 1.19
C ILE A 159 8.24 -0.41 -0.09
N LEU A 160 7.47 -0.54 -1.18
CA LEU A 160 7.99 -0.91 -2.50
C LEU A 160 8.42 0.33 -3.29
N GLU A 161 9.08 0.09 -4.45
CA GLU A 161 9.45 1.15 -5.39
C GLU A 161 8.23 2.00 -5.75
N GLY A 162 8.33 3.31 -5.57
CA GLY A 162 7.25 4.25 -5.87
C GLY A 162 7.17 4.60 -7.35
N PHE A 163 5.98 4.97 -7.82
CA PHE A 163 5.76 5.54 -9.14
C PHE A 163 5.68 7.06 -9.05
N HIS A 164 6.40 7.75 -9.91
CA HIS A 164 6.37 9.20 -9.98
C HIS A 164 6.19 9.68 -11.42
N ARG A 165 5.38 10.72 -11.57
CA ARG A 165 5.28 11.54 -12.79
C ARG A 165 5.10 13.00 -12.42
N THR A 166 5.54 13.87 -13.29
CA THR A 166 5.15 15.28 -13.24
C THR A 166 3.72 15.47 -13.71
N GLN A 167 3.11 16.61 -13.43
CA GLN A 167 1.76 16.93 -13.87
C GLN A 167 1.59 16.85 -15.39
N SER A 168 2.61 17.23 -16.16
CA SER A 168 2.61 17.16 -17.61
C SER A 168 2.74 15.73 -18.15
N GLU A 169 3.43 14.85 -17.43
CA GLU A 169 3.66 13.46 -17.82
C GLU A 169 2.54 12.52 -17.35
N ALA A 170 1.75 12.94 -16.38
CA ALA A 170 0.71 12.09 -15.78
C ALA A 170 -0.43 11.76 -16.77
N SER A 171 -0.64 12.61 -17.80
CA SER A 171 -1.55 12.32 -18.88
C SER A 171 -0.91 11.32 -19.86
N GLY A 172 -1.56 10.17 -20.08
CA GLY A 172 -1.07 9.16 -21.03
C GLY A 172 0.00 8.20 -20.49
N CYS A 173 0.31 8.23 -19.19
CA CYS A 173 1.30 7.33 -18.59
C CYS A 173 0.77 5.93 -18.23
N GLU A 174 -0.38 5.50 -18.78
CA GLU A 174 -0.98 4.19 -18.45
C GLU A 174 -0.03 3.01 -18.76
N ALA A 175 0.72 3.08 -19.86
CA ALA A 175 1.69 2.05 -20.22
C ALA A 175 2.83 1.93 -19.21
N ASP A 176 3.35 3.07 -18.75
CA ASP A 176 4.42 3.12 -17.73
C ASP A 176 3.93 2.62 -16.38
N LEU A 177 2.70 3.00 -16.00
CA LEU A 177 2.07 2.54 -14.78
C LEU A 177 1.88 1.02 -14.79
N LYS A 178 1.44 0.47 -15.93
CA LYS A 178 1.32 -0.98 -16.13
C LYS A 178 2.67 -1.67 -16.02
N ALA A 179 3.69 -1.16 -16.69
CA ALA A 179 5.05 -1.71 -16.62
C ALA A 179 5.62 -1.68 -15.19
N TRP A 180 5.36 -0.60 -14.45
CA TRP A 180 5.74 -0.49 -13.04
C TRP A 180 5.06 -1.55 -12.17
N LEU A 181 3.73 -1.73 -12.29
CA LEU A 181 3.00 -2.75 -11.53
C LEU A 181 3.46 -4.17 -11.87
N GLN A 182 3.79 -4.44 -13.14
CA GLN A 182 4.34 -5.74 -13.58
C GLN A 182 5.72 -6.01 -12.96
N ARG A 183 6.62 -5.02 -12.92
CA ARG A 183 7.92 -5.17 -12.23
C ARG A 183 7.75 -5.52 -10.75
N LEU A 184 6.73 -4.95 -10.11
CA LEU A 184 6.40 -5.23 -8.71
C LEU A 184 5.61 -6.54 -8.51
N LYS A 185 5.22 -7.23 -9.59
CA LYS A 185 4.40 -8.46 -9.59
C LYS A 185 3.03 -8.26 -8.90
N LEU A 186 2.39 -7.11 -9.19
CA LEU A 186 1.12 -6.72 -8.61
C LEU A 186 -0.06 -6.74 -9.61
N THR A 187 0.17 -7.24 -10.84
CA THR A 187 -0.86 -7.47 -11.89
C THR A 187 -0.88 -8.91 -12.33
#